data_89fd189626190bdf0de26fd0b73811b9
#
_entry.id   89fd189626190bdf0de26fd0b73811b9
#
_cell.length_a   1.000
_cell.length_b   1.000
_cell.length_c   1.000
_cell.angle_alpha   90.00
_cell.angle_beta   90.00
_cell.angle_gamma   90.00
#
_symmetry.space_group_name_H-M   'P 1'
#
loop_
_entity.id
_entity.type
_entity.pdbx_description
1 polymer ?
#
loop_
_entity_poly.entity_id
_entity_poly.type
_entity_poly.pdbx_seq_one_letter_code
_entity_poly.pdbx_strand_id
1 'polypeptide(L)'
;MTQKKSNFVAIITMCFIFAMISFVTNMAAPFGNLWSFQYEWAGMWGNLMNFTAYLFMGIPAGNMIIKYGYKKTALIALAVGVVGLGVQYISSFCGAGVAVFSVKGQVVALNLIIYLLGALICGFCVCMLNTVVNPMLNLLGGGGNRGNQLVQIGGTCNSLSATLTPMLCRFNCVLI
;
A
#
# COMPACT_ATOMS: atom_id res chain seq x y z
N MET A 1 -20.40 -21.89 -21.14
CA MET A 1 -20.82 -20.57 -20.63
C MET A 1 -20.26 -20.24 -19.23
N THR A 2 -19.92 -21.18 -18.40
CA THR A 2 -19.37 -21.01 -17.04
C THR A 2 -17.97 -20.36 -16.99
N GLN A 3 -17.08 -20.67 -17.92
CA GLN A 3 -15.70 -20.15 -17.93
C GLN A 3 -15.63 -18.63 -18.17
N LYS A 4 -16.51 -18.09 -19.03
CA LYS A 4 -16.56 -16.64 -19.32
C LYS A 4 -17.04 -15.81 -18.13
N LYS A 5 -17.95 -16.36 -17.32
CA LYS A 5 -18.49 -15.72 -16.11
C LYS A 5 -17.46 -15.72 -14.96
N SER A 6 -16.66 -16.78 -14.87
CA SER A 6 -15.58 -16.90 -13.88
C SER A 6 -14.45 -15.87 -14.13
N ASN A 7 -14.07 -15.65 -15.40
CA ASN A 7 -13.03 -14.68 -15.73
C ASN A 7 -13.47 -13.23 -15.44
N PHE A 8 -14.76 -12.89 -15.62
CA PHE A 8 -15.28 -11.56 -15.33
C PHE A 8 -15.21 -11.22 -13.84
N VAL A 9 -15.59 -12.15 -12.97
CA VAL A 9 -15.48 -11.97 -11.52
C VAL A 9 -14.01 -11.79 -11.10
N ALA A 10 -13.10 -12.58 -11.67
CA ALA A 10 -11.67 -12.47 -11.40
C ALA A 10 -11.11 -11.08 -11.82
N ILE A 11 -11.53 -10.57 -12.97
CA ILE A 11 -11.13 -9.24 -13.45
C ILE A 11 -11.61 -8.14 -12.50
N ILE A 12 -12.88 -8.16 -12.08
CA ILE A 12 -13.43 -7.20 -11.12
C ILE A 12 -12.65 -7.25 -9.80
N THR A 13 -12.38 -8.44 -9.30
CA THR A 13 -11.61 -8.62 -8.05
C THR A 13 -10.22 -8.02 -8.17
N MET A 14 -9.54 -8.21 -9.31
CA MET A 14 -8.21 -7.64 -9.53
C MET A 14 -8.25 -6.11 -9.65
N CYS A 15 -9.25 -5.55 -10.33
CA CYS A 15 -9.45 -4.09 -10.38
C CYS A 15 -9.74 -3.51 -8.99
N PHE A 16 -10.52 -4.21 -8.16
CA PHE A 16 -10.76 -3.80 -6.79
C PHE A 16 -9.49 -3.83 -5.94
N ILE A 17 -8.64 -4.86 -6.08
CA ILE A 17 -7.34 -4.93 -5.42
C ILE A 17 -6.45 -3.77 -5.85
N PHE A 18 -6.45 -3.41 -7.14
CA PHE A 18 -5.73 -2.22 -7.62
C PHE A 18 -6.20 -0.92 -6.93
N ALA A 19 -7.51 -0.74 -6.83
CA ALA A 19 -8.08 0.42 -6.14
C ALA A 19 -7.68 0.45 -4.65
N MET A 20 -7.70 -0.70 -3.98
CA MET A 20 -7.28 -0.83 -2.58
C MET A 20 -5.79 -0.56 -2.37
N ILE A 21 -4.93 -1.05 -3.26
CA ILE A 21 -3.49 -0.75 -3.25
C ILE A 21 -3.27 0.77 -3.30
N SER A 22 -3.94 1.43 -4.22
CA SER A 22 -3.86 2.88 -4.39
C SER A 22 -4.38 3.63 -3.17
N PHE A 23 -5.51 3.20 -2.61
CA PHE A 23 -6.07 3.78 -1.40
C PHE A 23 -5.05 3.75 -0.25
N VAL A 24 -4.50 2.59 0.05
CA VAL A 24 -3.51 2.42 1.13
C VAL A 24 -2.26 3.26 0.88
N THR A 25 -1.74 3.26 -0.34
CA THR A 25 -0.53 4.03 -0.69
C THR A 25 -0.75 5.53 -0.55
N ASN A 26 -1.90 6.03 -0.98
CA ASN A 26 -2.20 7.46 -0.94
C ASN A 26 -2.69 7.97 0.43
N MET A 27 -3.06 7.06 1.35
CA MET A 27 -3.28 7.40 2.76
C MET A 27 -1.99 7.85 3.47
N ALA A 28 -0.83 7.47 2.97
CA ALA A 28 0.45 7.89 3.55
C ALA A 28 0.65 9.43 3.53
N ALA A 29 0.10 10.14 2.54
CA ALA A 29 0.20 11.59 2.44
C ALA A 29 -0.59 12.34 3.54
N PRO A 30 -1.88 12.07 3.79
CA PRO A 30 -2.62 12.65 4.91
C PRO A 30 -1.98 12.34 6.28
N PHE A 31 -1.52 11.10 6.50
CA PHE A 31 -0.81 10.74 7.72
C PHE A 31 0.55 11.45 7.84
N GLY A 32 1.26 11.63 6.74
CA GLY A 32 2.49 12.42 6.71
C GLY A 32 2.24 13.86 7.14
N ASN A 33 1.14 14.48 6.71
CA ASN A 33 0.76 15.83 7.14
C ASN A 33 0.50 15.90 8.65
N LEU A 34 -0.13 14.89 9.26
CA LEU A 34 -0.32 14.84 10.71
C LEU A 34 1.03 14.80 11.46
N TRP A 35 1.99 14.04 10.97
CA TRP A 35 3.32 13.99 11.54
C TRP A 35 4.12 15.27 11.32
N SER A 36 3.88 16.01 10.22
CA SER A 36 4.55 17.29 9.96
C SER A 36 4.14 18.40 10.94
N PHE A 37 2.97 18.31 11.56
CA PHE A 37 2.59 19.22 12.66
C PHE A 37 3.44 19.01 13.91
N GLN A 38 3.89 17.78 14.16
CA GLN A 38 4.72 17.44 15.31
C GLN A 38 6.22 17.57 14.99
N TYR A 39 6.61 17.18 13.76
CA TYR A 39 7.99 17.19 13.27
C TYR A 39 8.02 17.69 11.82
N GLU A 40 8.44 18.92 11.57
CA GLU A 40 8.45 19.55 10.24
C GLU A 40 9.11 18.67 9.15
N TRP A 41 10.15 17.91 9.52
CA TRP A 41 10.88 17.03 8.63
C TRP A 41 10.24 15.64 8.44
N ALA A 42 9.30 15.24 9.28
CA ALA A 42 8.77 13.86 9.30
C ALA A 42 7.67 13.59 8.26
N GLY A 43 7.09 14.62 7.66
CA GLY A 43 5.94 14.49 6.77
C GLY A 43 6.16 13.59 5.55
N MET A 44 7.38 13.53 5.01
CA MET A 44 7.70 12.72 3.84
C MET A 44 8.26 11.33 4.17
N TRP A 45 8.61 11.06 5.43
CA TRP A 45 9.31 9.83 5.82
C TRP A 45 8.45 8.58 5.66
N GLY A 46 7.14 8.68 5.86
CA GLY A 46 6.22 7.58 5.62
C GLY A 46 6.23 7.13 4.15
N ASN A 47 6.21 8.07 3.21
CA ASN A 47 6.35 7.78 1.78
C ASN A 47 7.72 7.21 1.44
N LEU A 48 8.79 7.76 2.02
CA LEU A 48 10.15 7.26 1.83
C LEU A 48 10.26 5.78 2.26
N MET A 49 9.66 5.40 3.38
CA MET A 49 9.63 4.00 3.84
C MET A 49 8.88 3.09 2.87
N ASN A 50 7.76 3.54 2.31
CA ASN A 50 7.05 2.80 1.27
C ASN A 50 7.93 2.55 0.03
N PHE A 51 8.60 3.57 -0.50
CA PHE A 51 9.49 3.42 -1.66
C PHE A 51 10.71 2.54 -1.34
N THR A 52 11.26 2.67 -0.14
CA THR A 52 12.34 1.79 0.33
C THR A 52 11.90 0.33 0.36
N ALA A 53 10.67 0.07 0.80
CA ALA A 53 10.09 -1.27 0.76
C ALA A 53 10.01 -1.85 -0.67
N TYR A 54 9.64 -1.02 -1.67
CA TYR A 54 9.64 -1.43 -3.08
C TYR A 54 11.02 -1.84 -3.58
N LEU A 55 12.05 -1.10 -3.18
CA LEU A 55 13.42 -1.39 -3.57
C LEU A 55 13.88 -2.78 -3.09
N PHE A 56 13.56 -3.12 -1.84
CA PHE A 56 13.98 -4.39 -1.25
C PHE A 56 13.07 -5.57 -1.65
N MET A 57 11.76 -5.35 -1.73
CA MET A 57 10.78 -6.42 -1.93
C MET A 57 10.52 -6.77 -3.39
N GLY A 58 10.94 -5.94 -4.35
CA GLY A 58 10.67 -6.16 -5.77
C GLY A 58 11.17 -7.52 -6.28
N ILE A 59 12.43 -7.87 -5.98
CA ILE A 59 13.03 -9.15 -6.39
C ILE A 59 12.43 -10.34 -5.61
N PRO A 60 12.33 -10.32 -4.27
CA PRO A 60 11.69 -11.39 -3.52
C PRO A 60 10.25 -11.65 -3.91
N ALA A 61 9.46 -10.59 -4.18
CA ALA A 61 8.07 -10.72 -4.60
C ALA A 61 7.92 -11.49 -5.92
N GLY A 62 8.79 -11.20 -6.90
CA GLY A 62 8.85 -11.96 -8.17
C GLY A 62 9.17 -13.44 -7.95
N ASN A 63 10.15 -13.75 -7.12
CA ASN A 63 10.51 -15.13 -6.78
C ASN A 63 9.38 -15.85 -6.04
N MET A 64 8.64 -15.16 -5.18
CA MET A 64 7.48 -15.75 -4.49
C MET A 64 6.37 -16.14 -5.46
N ILE A 65 6.13 -15.38 -6.52
CA ILE A 65 5.14 -15.73 -7.55
C ILE A 65 5.55 -17.02 -8.25
N ILE A 66 6.81 -17.16 -8.61
CA ILE A 66 7.33 -18.36 -9.27
C ILE A 66 7.21 -19.58 -8.35
N LYS A 67 7.51 -19.44 -7.04
CA LYS A 67 7.53 -20.54 -6.08
C LYS A 67 6.14 -20.92 -5.57
N TYR A 68 5.28 -19.95 -5.27
CA TYR A 68 4.00 -20.17 -4.59
C TYR A 68 2.78 -19.90 -5.49
N GLY A 69 2.99 -19.26 -6.63
CA GLY A 69 1.93 -18.84 -7.56
C GLY A 69 1.20 -17.58 -7.10
N TYR A 70 0.42 -17.00 -8.00
CA TYR A 70 -0.24 -15.70 -7.80
C TYR A 70 -1.16 -15.65 -6.58
N LYS A 71 -2.03 -16.66 -6.42
CA LYS A 71 -3.04 -16.68 -5.34
C LYS A 71 -2.40 -16.71 -3.95
N LYS A 72 -1.42 -17.60 -3.73
CA LYS A 72 -0.77 -17.71 -2.41
C LYS A 72 0.07 -16.47 -2.11
N THR A 73 0.77 -15.92 -3.10
CA THR A 73 1.55 -14.69 -2.93
C THR A 73 0.64 -13.50 -2.58
N ALA A 74 -0.54 -13.38 -3.20
CA ALA A 74 -1.51 -12.35 -2.85
C ALA A 74 -2.03 -12.49 -1.41
N LEU A 75 -2.34 -13.71 -0.97
CA LEU A 75 -2.78 -13.96 0.41
C LEU A 75 -1.70 -13.62 1.45
N ILE A 76 -0.45 -13.99 1.16
CA ILE A 76 0.70 -13.63 2.02
C ILE A 76 0.86 -12.11 2.06
N ALA A 77 0.77 -11.44 0.92
CA ALA A 77 0.85 -9.98 0.85
C ALA A 77 -0.22 -9.30 1.71
N LEU A 78 -1.47 -9.77 1.63
CA LEU A 78 -2.57 -9.24 2.46
C LEU A 78 -2.32 -9.48 3.95
N ALA A 79 -1.83 -10.66 4.33
CA ALA A 79 -1.46 -10.95 5.72
C ALA A 79 -0.37 -10.01 6.24
N VAL A 80 0.67 -9.76 5.43
CA VAL A 80 1.73 -8.78 5.74
C VAL A 80 1.15 -7.37 5.88
N GLY A 81 0.18 -7.00 5.03
CA GLY A 81 -0.51 -5.71 5.11
C GLY A 81 -1.29 -5.53 6.41
N VAL A 82 -2.01 -6.56 6.85
CA VAL A 82 -2.73 -6.54 8.15
C VAL A 82 -1.76 -6.35 9.31
N VAL A 83 -0.61 -7.03 9.29
CA VAL A 83 0.45 -6.83 10.31
C VAL A 83 0.98 -5.40 10.28
N GLY A 84 1.27 -4.86 9.08
CA GLY A 84 1.75 -3.48 8.93
C GLY A 84 0.77 -2.44 9.47
N LEU A 85 -0.51 -2.58 9.16
CA LEU A 85 -1.57 -1.71 9.68
C LEU A 85 -1.71 -1.85 11.21
N GLY A 86 -1.60 -3.08 11.74
CA GLY A 86 -1.60 -3.34 13.17
C GLY A 86 -0.46 -2.63 13.89
N VAL A 87 0.75 -2.66 13.33
CA VAL A 87 1.91 -1.93 13.88
C VAL A 87 1.68 -0.42 13.84
N GLN A 88 1.13 0.12 12.74
CA GLN A 88 0.79 1.55 12.68
C GLN A 88 -0.28 1.93 13.70
N TYR A 89 -1.28 1.08 13.91
CA TYR A 89 -2.31 1.30 14.93
C TYR A 89 -1.73 1.32 16.34
N ILE A 90 -0.84 0.38 16.66
CA ILE A 90 -0.13 0.33 17.96
C ILE A 90 0.70 1.60 18.19
N SER A 91 1.29 2.17 17.13
CA SER A 91 2.02 3.44 17.21
C SER A 91 1.19 4.58 17.79
N SER A 92 -0.14 4.57 17.58
CA SER A 92 -1.04 5.61 18.13
C SER A 92 -1.20 5.54 19.65
N PHE A 93 -1.00 4.37 20.24
CA PHE A 93 -1.20 4.14 21.67
C PHE A 93 0.12 4.05 22.46
N CYS A 94 1.20 3.64 21.79
CA CYS A 94 2.47 3.36 22.44
C CYS A 94 3.54 4.37 22.05
N GLY A 95 4.30 4.84 23.04
CA GLY A 95 5.57 5.54 22.80
C GLY A 95 5.50 7.06 22.65
N ALA A 96 4.35 7.70 22.82
CA ALA A 96 4.21 9.17 22.73
C ALA A 96 5.04 9.94 23.78
N GLY A 97 5.38 9.31 24.91
CA GLY A 97 6.18 9.90 25.99
C GLY A 97 7.63 9.42 26.08
N VAL A 98 8.04 8.50 25.20
CA VAL A 98 9.39 7.91 25.25
C VAL A 98 10.28 8.57 24.21
N ALA A 99 11.21 9.41 24.68
CA ALA A 99 12.26 10.02 23.87
C ALA A 99 13.32 8.99 23.50
N VAL A 100 13.60 8.79 22.21
CA VAL A 100 14.61 7.84 21.75
C VAL A 100 15.89 8.55 21.33
N PHE A 101 15.78 9.62 20.57
CA PHE A 101 16.92 10.45 20.16
C PHE A 101 16.44 11.85 19.79
N SER A 102 17.37 12.79 19.64
CA SER A 102 17.08 14.17 19.20
C SER A 102 17.65 14.43 17.82
N VAL A 103 16.82 14.96 16.92
CA VAL A 103 17.22 15.39 15.57
C VAL A 103 16.92 16.89 15.44
N LYS A 104 17.93 17.68 15.07
CA LYS A 104 17.79 19.14 14.90
C LYS A 104 17.17 19.86 16.13
N GLY A 105 17.44 19.39 17.34
CA GLY A 105 16.90 20.00 18.55
C GLY A 105 15.46 19.57 18.92
N GLN A 106 14.84 18.71 18.13
CA GLN A 106 13.53 18.10 18.43
C GLN A 106 13.73 16.68 18.95
N VAL A 107 13.05 16.36 20.03
CA VAL A 107 13.09 15.02 20.63
C VAL A 107 12.16 14.10 19.86
N VAL A 108 12.72 13.07 19.22
CA VAL A 108 11.96 12.07 18.46
C VAL A 108 11.39 11.03 19.40
N ALA A 109 10.08 10.92 19.42
CA ALA A 109 9.39 9.94 20.23
C ALA A 109 9.35 8.55 19.56
N LEU A 110 9.27 7.50 20.35
CA LEU A 110 9.26 6.11 19.91
C LEU A 110 8.08 5.80 18.97
N ASN A 111 6.95 6.50 19.13
CA ASN A 111 5.77 6.32 18.29
C ASN A 111 6.03 6.60 16.80
N LEU A 112 6.86 7.60 16.45
CA LEU A 112 7.25 7.86 15.06
C LEU A 112 8.03 6.68 14.47
N ILE A 113 8.94 6.07 15.23
CA ILE A 113 9.74 4.92 14.78
C ILE A 113 8.83 3.72 14.51
N ILE A 114 7.91 3.43 15.43
CA ILE A 114 6.93 2.34 15.25
C ILE A 114 6.05 2.59 14.02
N TYR A 115 5.60 3.84 13.81
CA TYR A 115 4.84 4.22 12.62
C TYR A 115 5.63 3.98 11.33
N LEU A 116 6.91 4.38 11.29
CA LEU A 116 7.77 4.19 10.12
C LEU A 116 8.03 2.71 9.82
N LEU A 117 8.21 1.88 10.85
CA LEU A 117 8.32 0.42 10.68
C LEU A 117 7.01 -0.16 10.13
N GLY A 118 5.86 0.27 10.63
CA GLY A 118 4.56 -0.11 10.09
C GLY A 118 4.40 0.30 8.62
N ALA A 119 4.83 1.52 8.25
CA ALA A 119 4.81 2.01 6.88
C ALA A 119 5.72 1.18 5.95
N LEU A 120 6.89 0.75 6.42
CA LEU A 120 7.78 -0.15 5.68
C LEU A 120 7.11 -1.50 5.41
N ILE A 121 6.48 -2.10 6.42
CA ILE A 121 5.77 -3.38 6.30
C ILE A 121 4.57 -3.25 5.34
N CYS A 122 3.80 -2.17 5.43
CA CYS A 122 2.74 -1.86 4.46
C CYS A 122 3.29 -1.71 3.04
N GLY A 123 4.45 -1.09 2.88
CA GLY A 123 5.14 -0.98 1.59
C GLY A 123 5.49 -2.35 1.00
N PHE A 124 5.90 -3.33 1.80
CA PHE A 124 6.12 -4.71 1.34
C PHE A 124 4.83 -5.33 0.82
N CYS A 125 3.71 -5.19 1.54
CA CYS A 125 2.40 -5.65 1.09
C CYS A 125 2.03 -5.06 -0.28
N VAL A 126 2.12 -3.74 -0.41
CA VAL A 126 1.76 -3.00 -1.63
C VAL A 126 2.64 -3.42 -2.81
N CYS A 127 3.95 -3.58 -2.60
CA CYS A 127 4.89 -4.07 -3.61
C CYS A 127 4.52 -5.48 -4.09
N MET A 128 4.28 -6.42 -3.16
CA MET A 128 3.88 -7.79 -3.50
C MET A 128 2.57 -7.84 -4.26
N LEU A 129 1.56 -7.07 -3.85
CA LEU A 129 0.26 -7.01 -4.54
C LEU A 129 0.40 -6.45 -5.96
N ASN A 130 1.15 -5.36 -6.15
CA ASN A 130 1.41 -4.80 -7.47
C ASN A 130 2.10 -5.80 -8.40
N THR A 131 3.07 -6.56 -7.87
CA THR A 131 3.79 -7.59 -8.63
C THR A 131 2.88 -8.75 -9.02
N VAL A 132 1.84 -9.05 -8.23
CA VAL A 132 0.85 -10.10 -8.51
C VAL A 132 -0.21 -9.62 -9.50
N VAL A 133 -0.78 -8.44 -9.28
CA VAL A 133 -2.01 -8.00 -9.95
C VAL A 133 -1.76 -7.63 -11.41
N ASN A 134 -0.64 -6.97 -11.71
CA ASN A 134 -0.29 -6.58 -13.08
C ASN A 134 -0.22 -7.78 -14.05
N PRO A 135 0.61 -8.81 -13.81
CA PRO A 135 0.68 -9.94 -14.74
C PRO A 135 -0.60 -10.81 -14.69
N MET A 136 -1.29 -10.87 -13.55
CA MET A 136 -2.54 -11.61 -13.45
C MET A 136 -3.65 -11.01 -14.33
N LEU A 137 -3.79 -9.68 -14.38
CA LEU A 137 -4.73 -9.01 -15.28
C LEU A 137 -4.38 -9.26 -16.74
N ASN A 138 -3.10 -9.24 -17.09
CA ASN A 138 -2.64 -9.53 -18.44
C ASN A 138 -3.01 -10.96 -18.84
N LEU A 139 -2.78 -11.94 -17.98
CA LEU A 139 -3.12 -13.34 -18.21
C LEU A 139 -4.64 -13.57 -18.32
N LEU A 140 -5.44 -12.91 -17.47
CA LEU A 140 -6.91 -12.99 -17.52
C LEU A 140 -7.48 -12.42 -18.82
N GLY A 141 -6.80 -11.43 -19.41
CA GLY A 141 -7.12 -10.89 -20.72
C GLY A 141 -6.74 -11.79 -21.92
N GLY A 142 -6.05 -12.89 -21.66
CA GLY A 142 -5.55 -13.79 -22.71
C GLY A 142 -4.24 -13.31 -23.35
N GLY A 143 -3.54 -12.36 -22.72
CA GLY A 143 -2.32 -11.76 -23.25
C GLY A 143 -2.55 -10.79 -24.41
N GLY A 144 -1.48 -10.27 -24.99
CA GLY A 144 -1.54 -9.36 -26.13
C GLY A 144 -2.31 -8.06 -25.84
N ASN A 145 -2.99 -7.52 -26.85
CA ASN A 145 -3.68 -6.24 -26.76
C ASN A 145 -4.81 -6.22 -25.71
N ARG A 146 -5.57 -7.30 -25.58
CA ARG A 146 -6.64 -7.40 -24.57
C ARG A 146 -6.12 -7.45 -23.16
N GLY A 147 -5.02 -8.17 -22.93
CA GLY A 147 -4.34 -8.20 -21.63
C GLY A 147 -3.86 -6.81 -21.22
N ASN A 148 -3.22 -6.09 -22.15
CA ASN A 148 -2.76 -4.72 -21.92
C ASN A 148 -3.91 -3.75 -21.65
N GLN A 149 -5.06 -3.89 -22.36
CA GLN A 149 -6.26 -3.08 -22.09
C GLN A 149 -6.78 -3.29 -20.65
N LEU A 150 -6.81 -4.54 -20.17
CA LEU A 150 -7.24 -4.83 -18.79
C LEU A 150 -6.29 -4.25 -17.76
N VAL A 151 -4.99 -4.30 -17.98
CA VAL A 151 -3.99 -3.66 -17.10
C VAL A 151 -4.19 -2.15 -17.08
N GLN A 152 -4.51 -1.51 -18.21
CA GLN A 152 -4.81 -0.07 -18.27
C GLN A 152 -6.11 0.28 -17.53
N ILE A 153 -7.16 -0.54 -17.65
CA ILE A 153 -8.39 -0.37 -16.88
C ILE A 153 -8.09 -0.46 -15.36
N GLY A 154 -7.30 -1.44 -14.94
CA GLY A 154 -6.82 -1.54 -13.56
C GLY A 154 -6.05 -0.30 -13.13
N GLY A 155 -5.14 0.20 -13.96
CA GLY A 155 -4.40 1.44 -13.74
C GLY A 155 -5.31 2.68 -13.63
N THR A 156 -6.40 2.74 -14.40
CA THR A 156 -7.41 3.80 -14.29
C THR A 156 -8.14 3.74 -12.95
N CYS A 157 -8.55 2.55 -12.51
CA CYS A 157 -9.13 2.36 -11.17
C CYS A 157 -8.16 2.76 -10.06
N ASN A 158 -6.87 2.43 -10.20
CA ASN A 158 -5.81 2.85 -9.30
C ASN A 158 -5.70 4.38 -9.22
N SER A 159 -5.66 5.07 -10.36
CA SER A 159 -5.55 6.54 -10.43
C SER A 159 -6.80 7.24 -9.86
N LEU A 160 -7.98 6.69 -10.12
CA LEU A 160 -9.23 7.21 -9.55
C LEU A 160 -9.23 7.10 -8.03
N SER A 161 -8.83 5.96 -7.50
CA SER A 161 -8.69 5.76 -6.04
C SER A 161 -7.65 6.70 -5.45
N ALA A 162 -6.52 6.94 -6.15
CA ALA A 162 -5.48 7.85 -5.72
C ALA A 162 -5.97 9.30 -5.53
N THR A 163 -6.84 9.77 -6.43
CA THR A 163 -7.44 11.11 -6.34
C THR A 163 -8.53 11.20 -5.28
N LEU A 164 -9.35 10.17 -5.14
CA LEU A 164 -10.43 10.14 -4.16
C LEU A 164 -9.92 10.06 -2.72
N THR A 165 -8.82 9.36 -2.47
CA THR A 165 -8.29 9.14 -1.11
C THR A 165 -7.99 10.44 -0.36
N PRO A 166 -7.15 11.37 -0.85
CA PRO A 166 -6.88 12.61 -0.15
C PRO A 166 -8.12 13.53 -0.06
N MET A 167 -9.02 13.45 -1.06
CA MET A 167 -10.28 14.20 -1.04
C MET A 167 -11.19 13.72 0.10
N LEU A 168 -11.36 12.42 0.28
CA LEU A 168 -12.14 11.84 1.36
C LEU A 168 -11.53 12.15 2.74
N CYS A 169 -10.21 12.09 2.87
CA CYS A 169 -9.52 12.45 4.11
C CYS A 169 -9.72 13.93 4.46
N ARG A 170 -9.67 14.82 3.47
CA ARG A 170 -9.88 16.24 3.69
C ARG A 170 -11.31 16.54 4.14
N PHE A 171 -12.32 15.88 3.57
CA PHE A 171 -13.72 16.04 4.01
C PHE A 171 -13.91 15.60 5.45
N ASN A 172 -13.30 14.51 5.88
CA ASN A 172 -13.41 14.05 7.27
C ASN A 172 -12.64 14.95 8.27
N CYS A 173 -11.51 15.54 7.87
CA CYS A 173 -10.78 16.50 8.71
C CYS A 173 -11.48 17.86 8.85
N VAL A 174 -12.39 18.23 7.94
CA VAL A 174 -13.16 19.49 8.01
C VAL A 174 -14.42 19.30 8.88
N LEU A 175 -14.85 18.06 9.11
CA LEU A 175 -16.04 17.74 9.92
C LEU A 175 -15.74 17.43 11.39
N ILE A 176 -14.46 17.43 11.81
CA ILE A 176 -13.99 17.32 13.19
C ILE A 176 -13.32 18.62 13.64
#